data_548aa7149eaf3cd3dfa8fb8d7e9d4590
#
_entry.id   548aa7149eaf3cd3dfa8fb8d7e9d4590
#
_cell.length_a   1.000
_cell.length_b   1.000
_cell.length_c   1.000
_cell.angle_alpha   90.00
_cell.angle_beta   90.00
_cell.angle_gamma   90.00
#
_symmetry.space_group_name_H-M   'P 1'
#
loop_
_entity.id
_entity.type
_entity.pdbx_description
1 polymer ?
#
loop_
_entity_poly.entity_id
_entity_poly.type
_entity_poly.pdbx_seq_one_letter_code
_entity_poly.pdbx_strand_id
1 'polypeptide(L)'
;MQTYKEELQLLLKQNLPWQQLSGKTILLSGATGMIGKCIVDLLMQCNEDMLLNHPVNVTALSRNEESAVQRLGEHWNKNAFQYISCDVNQALPECGRADYVIHAASNTHPLQYSGDPIGTITSNVIGTKNLLDYAASHQTERFCFLSSVEVYGENRGDADRFDESYLGYIDCNTLRAGYPESKRVGEALCNAYAQVHQMDFVIPRLSRVYGPTMLMSDSKAISQFIKKAAAGEDIILKSAGTQLYSYTYALDAAMGVLTVLLKGASGAAYNLSDMESEVTLRQICEWLAEDNNMKVVCDIPDAKEQAGYSTATRALLDTEKIEALGWSPRTHMRDGLRKTVQSLC
;
A
#
# COMPACT_ATOMS: atom_id res chain seq x y z
N MET A 1 5.63 -25.33 3.22
CA MET A 1 5.11 -23.95 3.37
C MET A 1 4.44 -23.54 2.07
N GLN A 2 3.39 -22.70 2.12
CA GLN A 2 2.73 -22.21 0.92
C GLN A 2 3.66 -21.33 0.09
N THR A 3 3.69 -21.58 -1.22
CA THR A 3 4.39 -20.71 -2.17
C THR A 3 3.61 -19.42 -2.38
N TYR A 4 4.24 -18.36 -2.86
CA TYR A 4 3.57 -17.09 -3.19
C TYR A 4 2.38 -17.31 -4.16
N LYS A 5 2.53 -18.21 -5.14
CA LYS A 5 1.46 -18.55 -6.09
C LYS A 5 0.27 -19.23 -5.40
N GLU A 6 0.51 -20.15 -4.47
CA GLU A 6 -0.56 -20.79 -3.69
C GLU A 6 -1.29 -19.79 -2.80
N GLU A 7 -0.60 -18.76 -2.27
CA GLU A 7 -1.23 -17.68 -1.53
C GLU A 7 -2.15 -16.85 -2.41
N LEU A 8 -1.72 -16.48 -3.63
CA LEU A 8 -2.57 -15.80 -4.61
C LEU A 8 -3.85 -16.61 -4.90
N GLN A 9 -3.70 -17.89 -5.22
CA GLN A 9 -4.83 -18.79 -5.51
C GLN A 9 -5.79 -18.94 -4.31
N LEU A 10 -5.26 -18.91 -3.10
CA LEU A 10 -6.08 -18.99 -1.89
C LEU A 10 -6.89 -17.70 -1.66
N LEU A 11 -6.29 -16.54 -1.94
CA LEU A 11 -6.95 -15.24 -1.85
C LEU A 11 -8.06 -15.09 -2.88
N LEU A 12 -7.87 -15.59 -4.09
CA LEU A 12 -8.87 -15.56 -5.16
C LEU A 12 -10.14 -16.40 -4.85
N LYS A 13 -10.09 -17.28 -3.85
CA LYS A 13 -11.28 -17.99 -3.34
C LYS A 13 -12.17 -17.14 -2.43
N GLN A 14 -11.75 -15.93 -2.09
CA GLN A 14 -12.58 -15.01 -1.31
C GLN A 14 -13.81 -14.57 -2.12
N ASN A 15 -14.92 -14.34 -1.42
CA ASN A 15 -16.18 -13.95 -2.03
C ASN A 15 -16.19 -12.49 -2.48
N LEU A 16 -15.49 -12.21 -3.58
CA LEU A 16 -15.58 -10.95 -4.31
C LEU A 16 -16.41 -11.11 -5.59
N PRO A 17 -17.04 -10.05 -6.07
CA PRO A 17 -17.79 -10.06 -7.34
C PRO A 17 -16.81 -9.99 -8.53
N TRP A 18 -15.92 -10.98 -8.66
CA TRP A 18 -14.85 -11.02 -9.66
C TRP A 18 -15.34 -10.76 -11.09
N GLN A 19 -16.57 -11.22 -11.44
CA GLN A 19 -17.14 -11.01 -12.78
C GLN A 19 -17.32 -9.53 -13.14
N GLN A 20 -17.31 -8.60 -12.19
CA GLN A 20 -17.30 -7.16 -12.50
C GLN A 20 -16.00 -6.73 -13.19
N LEU A 21 -14.93 -7.51 -13.07
CA LEU A 21 -13.66 -7.27 -13.77
C LEU A 21 -13.60 -7.93 -15.15
N SER A 22 -14.59 -8.75 -15.52
CA SER A 22 -14.58 -9.48 -16.78
C SER A 22 -14.55 -8.54 -18.00
N GLY A 23 -13.46 -8.61 -18.79
CA GLY A 23 -13.24 -7.77 -19.96
C GLY A 23 -12.90 -6.31 -19.66
N LYS A 24 -12.78 -5.93 -18.39
CA LYS A 24 -12.44 -4.57 -17.95
C LYS A 24 -10.94 -4.29 -18.08
N THR A 25 -10.60 -3.02 -18.18
CA THR A 25 -9.22 -2.52 -18.16
C THR A 25 -8.97 -1.75 -16.86
N ILE A 26 -7.91 -2.15 -16.14
CA ILE A 26 -7.43 -1.48 -14.94
C ILE A 26 -6.12 -0.77 -15.27
N LEU A 27 -6.09 0.55 -15.10
CA LEU A 27 -4.85 1.33 -15.12
C LEU A 27 -4.33 1.46 -13.68
N LEU A 28 -3.13 0.93 -13.44
CA LEU A 28 -2.50 0.90 -12.11
C LEU A 28 -1.20 1.69 -12.11
N SER A 29 -1.18 2.84 -11.44
CA SER A 29 0.05 3.58 -11.19
C SER A 29 0.77 3.03 -9.96
N GLY A 30 2.11 3.05 -9.98
CA GLY A 30 2.92 2.46 -8.91
C GLY A 30 2.94 0.92 -8.95
N ALA A 31 2.72 0.33 -10.11
CA ALA A 31 2.63 -1.12 -10.31
C ALA A 31 3.87 -1.90 -9.85
N THR A 32 5.06 -1.28 -9.88
CA THR A 32 6.32 -1.89 -9.39
C THR A 32 6.53 -1.75 -7.88
N GLY A 33 5.67 -1.03 -7.16
CA GLY A 33 5.69 -0.94 -5.71
C GLY A 33 5.26 -2.25 -5.03
N MET A 34 5.40 -2.34 -3.71
CA MET A 34 5.04 -3.54 -2.95
C MET A 34 3.59 -3.97 -3.15
N ILE A 35 2.64 -3.05 -2.94
CA ILE A 35 1.21 -3.33 -3.07
C ILE A 35 0.81 -3.41 -4.56
N GLY A 36 1.37 -2.53 -5.41
CA GLY A 36 1.09 -2.54 -6.85
C GLY A 36 1.43 -3.88 -7.50
N LYS A 37 2.60 -4.46 -7.18
CA LYS A 37 2.95 -5.80 -7.65
C LYS A 37 1.96 -6.85 -7.19
N CYS A 38 1.55 -6.86 -5.92
CA CYS A 38 0.55 -7.82 -5.43
C CYS A 38 -0.79 -7.69 -6.17
N ILE A 39 -1.23 -6.46 -6.49
CA ILE A 39 -2.46 -6.23 -7.27
C ILE A 39 -2.31 -6.79 -8.68
N VAL A 40 -1.20 -6.50 -9.37
CA VAL A 40 -0.92 -7.07 -10.72
C VAL A 40 -0.95 -8.58 -10.66
N ASP A 41 -0.22 -9.18 -9.72
CA ASP A 41 -0.11 -10.64 -9.58
C ASP A 41 -1.48 -11.29 -9.32
N LEU A 42 -2.31 -10.70 -8.45
CA LEU A 42 -3.68 -11.18 -8.19
C LEU A 42 -4.57 -11.12 -9.44
N LEU A 43 -4.55 -10.00 -10.18
CA LEU A 43 -5.35 -9.84 -11.39
C LEU A 43 -4.90 -10.80 -12.50
N MET A 44 -3.59 -10.96 -12.67
CA MET A 44 -3.05 -11.88 -13.67
C MET A 44 -3.27 -13.35 -13.27
N GLN A 45 -3.21 -13.69 -11.97
CA GLN A 45 -3.56 -15.04 -11.48
C GLN A 45 -5.07 -15.32 -11.66
N CYS A 46 -5.92 -14.29 -11.48
CA CYS A 46 -7.35 -14.40 -11.76
C CYS A 46 -7.62 -14.80 -13.23
N ASN A 47 -6.84 -14.25 -14.16
CA ASN A 47 -6.90 -14.62 -15.58
C ASN A 47 -6.38 -16.05 -15.82
N GLU A 48 -5.28 -16.44 -15.18
CA GLU A 48 -4.71 -17.79 -15.30
C GLU A 48 -5.65 -18.89 -14.77
N ASP A 49 -6.32 -18.62 -13.66
CA ASP A 49 -7.28 -19.55 -13.06
C ASP A 49 -8.65 -19.51 -13.77
N MET A 50 -8.79 -18.72 -14.84
CA MET A 50 -10.01 -18.58 -15.65
C MET A 50 -11.25 -18.24 -14.81
N LEU A 51 -11.09 -17.40 -13.79
CA LEU A 51 -12.19 -16.99 -12.91
C LEU A 51 -13.18 -16.04 -13.58
N LEU A 52 -12.78 -15.42 -14.70
CA LEU A 52 -13.55 -14.41 -15.43
C LEU A 52 -14.02 -14.97 -16.79
N ASN A 53 -15.17 -14.53 -17.25
CA ASN A 53 -15.65 -14.86 -18.60
C ASN A 53 -14.73 -14.31 -19.70
N HIS A 54 -14.15 -13.12 -19.48
CA HIS A 54 -13.13 -12.49 -20.32
C HIS A 54 -11.99 -11.99 -19.43
N PRO A 55 -10.73 -12.08 -19.88
CA PRO A 55 -9.60 -11.61 -19.08
C PRO A 55 -9.74 -10.14 -18.67
N VAL A 56 -9.33 -9.81 -17.45
CA VAL A 56 -9.11 -8.42 -17.04
C VAL A 56 -7.79 -7.92 -17.63
N ASN A 57 -7.81 -6.75 -18.28
CA ASN A 57 -6.61 -6.13 -18.83
C ASN A 57 -5.95 -5.23 -17.79
N VAL A 58 -4.64 -5.32 -17.66
CA VAL A 58 -3.85 -4.52 -16.70
C VAL A 58 -2.89 -3.63 -17.46
N THR A 59 -3.06 -2.31 -17.36
CA THR A 59 -2.11 -1.30 -17.83
C THR A 59 -1.32 -0.82 -16.62
N ALA A 60 -0.07 -1.29 -16.51
CA ALA A 60 0.83 -1.00 -15.41
C ALA A 60 1.68 0.24 -15.68
N LEU A 61 1.63 1.25 -14.81
CA LEU A 61 2.44 2.47 -14.91
C LEU A 61 3.53 2.50 -13.83
N SER A 62 4.76 2.74 -14.23
CA SER A 62 5.86 3.15 -13.34
C SER A 62 6.94 3.89 -14.11
N ARG A 63 7.88 4.53 -13.38
CA ARG A 63 8.90 5.40 -13.99
C ARG A 63 10.07 4.66 -14.64
N ASN A 64 10.40 3.47 -14.17
CA ASN A 64 11.60 2.74 -14.56
C ASN A 64 11.25 1.39 -15.16
N GLU A 65 11.50 1.23 -16.46
CA GLU A 65 11.19 0.03 -17.21
C GLU A 65 12.08 -1.16 -16.80
N GLU A 66 13.36 -0.95 -16.51
CA GLU A 66 14.25 -2.04 -16.06
C GLU A 66 13.74 -2.66 -14.76
N SER A 67 13.34 -1.80 -13.81
CA SER A 67 12.70 -2.25 -12.56
C SER A 67 11.37 -2.96 -12.84
N ALA A 68 10.59 -2.49 -13.82
CA ALA A 68 9.34 -3.13 -14.20
C ALA A 68 9.56 -4.51 -14.81
N VAL A 69 10.54 -4.66 -15.70
CA VAL A 69 10.93 -5.97 -16.26
C VAL A 69 11.35 -6.94 -15.15
N GLN A 70 12.17 -6.47 -14.20
CA GLN A 70 12.62 -7.30 -13.09
C GLN A 70 11.46 -7.75 -12.19
N ARG A 71 10.47 -6.88 -11.94
CA ARG A 71 9.41 -7.15 -10.96
C ARG A 71 8.15 -7.75 -11.56
N LEU A 72 7.83 -7.44 -12.80
CA LEU A 72 6.60 -7.83 -13.50
C LEU A 72 6.87 -8.65 -14.76
N GLY A 73 8.13 -9.06 -14.99
CA GLY A 73 8.57 -9.72 -16.23
C GLY A 73 7.82 -11.02 -16.53
N GLU A 74 7.32 -11.71 -15.52
CA GLU A 74 6.48 -12.92 -15.67
C GLU A 74 5.15 -12.63 -16.40
N HIS A 75 4.71 -11.37 -16.45
CA HIS A 75 3.49 -10.93 -17.11
C HIS A 75 3.73 -10.29 -18.48
N TRP A 76 4.99 -9.96 -18.84
CA TRP A 76 5.35 -9.11 -19.97
C TRP A 76 4.82 -9.57 -21.33
N ASN A 77 4.76 -10.87 -21.52
CA ASN A 77 4.30 -11.49 -22.78
C ASN A 77 2.83 -11.95 -22.73
N LYS A 78 2.08 -11.59 -21.70
CA LYS A 78 0.66 -11.96 -21.60
C LYS A 78 -0.21 -10.92 -22.30
N ASN A 79 -1.14 -11.35 -23.15
CA ASN A 79 -1.99 -10.47 -23.95
C ASN A 79 -2.82 -9.47 -23.11
N ALA A 80 -3.15 -9.82 -21.87
CA ALA A 80 -3.93 -8.98 -20.95
C ALA A 80 -3.04 -8.06 -20.07
N PHE A 81 -1.74 -7.97 -20.34
CA PHE A 81 -0.81 -7.12 -19.61
C PHE A 81 -0.12 -6.13 -20.55
N GLN A 82 -0.13 -4.86 -20.15
CA GLN A 82 0.60 -3.78 -20.82
C GLN A 82 1.40 -2.98 -19.79
N TYR A 83 2.65 -2.67 -20.12
CA TYR A 83 3.46 -1.75 -19.33
C TYR A 83 3.67 -0.45 -20.09
N ILE A 84 3.58 0.68 -19.38
CA ILE A 84 3.87 2.02 -19.90
C ILE A 84 4.79 2.74 -18.91
N SER A 85 5.98 3.16 -19.39
CA SER A 85 6.89 3.98 -18.60
C SER A 85 6.35 5.40 -18.51
N CYS A 86 6.06 5.86 -17.27
CA CYS A 86 5.45 7.15 -17.02
C CYS A 86 5.83 7.71 -15.66
N ASP A 87 6.20 8.98 -15.60
CA ASP A 87 6.19 9.76 -14.36
C ASP A 87 4.83 10.45 -14.22
N VAL A 88 4.07 10.06 -13.18
CA VAL A 88 2.74 10.61 -12.93
C VAL A 88 2.74 12.14 -12.70
N ASN A 89 3.90 12.75 -12.42
CA ASN A 89 4.04 14.22 -12.34
C ASN A 89 3.99 14.90 -13.71
N GLN A 90 4.13 14.16 -14.80
CA GLN A 90 4.04 14.66 -16.15
C GLN A 90 2.66 14.35 -16.75
N ALA A 91 2.35 14.95 -17.88
CA ALA A 91 1.17 14.56 -18.64
C ALA A 91 1.23 13.06 -18.95
N LEU A 92 0.13 12.36 -18.68
CA LEU A 92 0.07 10.93 -18.95
C LEU A 92 0.16 10.69 -20.47
N PRO A 93 0.93 9.68 -20.92
CA PRO A 93 0.89 9.25 -22.30
C PRO A 93 -0.50 8.69 -22.65
N GLU A 94 -0.75 8.49 -23.95
CA GLU A 94 -1.97 7.80 -24.38
C GLU A 94 -1.97 6.36 -23.85
N CYS A 95 -2.86 6.09 -22.89
CA CYS A 95 -2.98 4.78 -22.24
C CYS A 95 -4.23 4.00 -22.70
N GLY A 96 -4.98 4.54 -23.67
CA GLY A 96 -6.30 4.03 -24.02
C GLY A 96 -7.34 4.31 -22.91
N ARG A 97 -8.53 3.73 -23.02
CA ARG A 97 -9.56 3.83 -21.99
C ARG A 97 -9.32 2.79 -20.89
N ALA A 98 -9.41 3.22 -19.64
CA ALA A 98 -9.45 2.34 -18.48
C ALA A 98 -10.82 2.44 -17.78
N ASP A 99 -11.41 1.29 -17.47
CA ASP A 99 -12.65 1.22 -16.71
C ASP A 99 -12.42 1.55 -15.23
N TYR A 100 -11.27 1.11 -14.69
CA TYR A 100 -10.85 1.40 -13.33
C TYR A 100 -9.45 2.02 -13.33
N VAL A 101 -9.24 3.01 -12.47
CA VAL A 101 -7.91 3.58 -12.21
C VAL A 101 -7.57 3.33 -10.74
N ILE A 102 -6.42 2.67 -10.49
CA ILE A 102 -5.88 2.48 -9.14
C ILE A 102 -4.62 3.32 -9.02
N HIS A 103 -4.65 4.33 -8.16
CA HIS A 103 -3.50 5.21 -7.92
C HIS A 103 -2.72 4.75 -6.68
N ALA A 104 -1.67 3.96 -6.90
CA ALA A 104 -0.75 3.47 -5.87
C ALA A 104 0.65 4.09 -5.93
N ALA A 105 0.92 4.97 -6.92
CA ALA A 105 2.22 5.64 -7.03
C ALA A 105 2.39 6.67 -5.91
N SER A 106 3.43 6.51 -5.10
CA SER A 106 3.81 7.44 -4.03
C SER A 106 5.21 7.12 -3.54
N ASN A 107 5.95 8.13 -3.12
CA ASN A 107 7.16 7.94 -2.33
C ASN A 107 6.76 7.64 -0.88
N THR A 108 7.05 6.44 -0.39
CA THR A 108 6.55 5.97 0.92
C THR A 108 7.66 5.66 1.95
N HIS A 109 8.91 6.00 1.65
CA HIS A 109 10.05 5.64 2.51
C HIS A 109 10.62 6.86 3.26
N PRO A 110 10.96 6.73 4.56
CA PRO A 110 11.50 7.84 5.34
C PRO A 110 12.71 8.53 4.71
N LEU A 111 13.64 7.77 4.10
CA LEU A 111 14.79 8.33 3.41
C LEU A 111 14.41 9.16 2.17
N GLN A 112 13.32 8.82 1.50
CA GLN A 112 12.81 9.60 0.36
C GLN A 112 12.17 10.90 0.83
N TYR A 113 11.42 10.89 1.95
CA TYR A 113 10.84 12.11 2.51
C TYR A 113 11.90 13.13 2.89
N SER A 114 13.01 12.67 3.47
CA SER A 114 14.11 13.54 3.90
C SER A 114 15.02 13.96 2.75
N GLY A 115 15.22 13.08 1.78
CA GLY A 115 16.10 13.32 0.62
C GLY A 115 15.44 14.13 -0.48
N ASP A 116 14.13 13.95 -0.71
CA ASP A 116 13.34 14.66 -1.72
C ASP A 116 11.93 14.99 -1.19
N PRO A 117 11.82 15.94 -0.24
CA PRO A 117 10.53 16.31 0.34
C PRO A 117 9.60 16.99 -0.66
N ILE A 118 10.15 17.79 -1.59
CA ILE A 118 9.37 18.46 -2.64
C ILE A 118 8.80 17.41 -3.60
N GLY A 119 9.64 16.50 -4.11
CA GLY A 119 9.19 15.43 -5.01
C GLY A 119 8.15 14.51 -4.35
N THR A 120 8.22 14.30 -3.03
CA THR A 120 7.21 13.54 -2.30
C THR A 120 5.84 14.23 -2.34
N ILE A 121 5.78 15.53 -2.06
CA ILE A 121 4.54 16.32 -2.10
C ILE A 121 4.00 16.37 -3.54
N THR A 122 4.86 16.72 -4.51
CA THR A 122 4.43 16.90 -5.90
C THR A 122 3.93 15.60 -6.51
N SER A 123 4.57 14.47 -6.24
CA SER A 123 4.11 13.15 -6.73
C SER A 123 2.72 12.80 -6.20
N ASN A 124 2.44 13.11 -4.94
CA ASN A 124 1.13 12.84 -4.36
C ASN A 124 0.05 13.82 -4.81
N VAL A 125 0.39 15.08 -5.07
CA VAL A 125 -0.59 16.13 -5.44
C VAL A 125 -0.75 16.22 -6.96
N ILE A 126 0.34 16.47 -7.69
CA ILE A 126 0.31 16.63 -9.16
C ILE A 126 0.01 15.28 -9.81
N GLY A 127 0.65 14.19 -9.35
CA GLY A 127 0.41 12.86 -9.86
C GLY A 127 -1.03 12.41 -9.68
N THR A 128 -1.64 12.69 -8.50
CA THR A 128 -3.07 12.43 -8.28
C THR A 128 -3.94 13.25 -9.22
N LYS A 129 -3.66 14.55 -9.37
CA LYS A 129 -4.40 15.42 -10.29
C LYS A 129 -4.35 14.91 -11.73
N ASN A 130 -3.17 14.56 -12.23
CA ASN A 130 -3.00 14.08 -13.60
C ASN A 130 -3.78 12.77 -13.87
N LEU A 131 -3.79 11.85 -12.90
CA LEU A 131 -4.57 10.61 -13.00
C LEU A 131 -6.08 10.85 -12.88
N LEU A 132 -6.51 11.84 -12.10
CA LEU A 132 -7.90 12.26 -12.02
C LEU A 132 -8.36 12.96 -13.31
N ASP A 133 -7.51 13.80 -13.91
CA ASP A 133 -7.78 14.41 -15.24
C ASP A 133 -7.95 13.32 -16.32
N TYR A 134 -7.05 12.33 -16.31
CA TYR A 134 -7.16 11.18 -17.20
C TYR A 134 -8.48 10.42 -16.96
N ALA A 135 -8.79 10.08 -15.72
CA ALA A 135 -10.01 9.33 -15.37
C ALA A 135 -11.28 10.10 -15.80
N ALA A 136 -11.32 11.41 -15.59
CA ALA A 136 -12.44 12.25 -16.00
C ALA A 136 -12.58 12.33 -17.53
N SER A 137 -11.47 12.51 -18.27
CA SER A 137 -11.49 12.63 -19.73
C SER A 137 -11.84 11.31 -20.44
N HIS A 138 -11.54 10.16 -19.84
CA HIS A 138 -11.80 8.83 -20.41
C HIS A 138 -13.06 8.16 -19.85
N GLN A 139 -13.84 8.88 -19.02
CA GLN A 139 -15.06 8.36 -18.41
C GLN A 139 -14.83 7.04 -17.66
N THR A 140 -13.76 7.02 -16.85
CA THR A 140 -13.43 5.91 -15.95
C THR A 140 -14.61 5.62 -15.02
N GLU A 141 -15.00 4.37 -14.87
CA GLU A 141 -16.15 3.96 -14.05
C GLU A 141 -15.88 4.23 -12.56
N ARG A 142 -14.64 3.97 -12.08
CA ARG A 142 -14.26 4.23 -10.69
C ARG A 142 -12.77 4.49 -10.53
N PHE A 143 -12.44 5.48 -9.70
CA PHE A 143 -11.09 5.83 -9.29
C PHE A 143 -10.82 5.32 -7.87
N CYS A 144 -9.72 4.59 -7.65
CA CYS A 144 -9.29 4.09 -6.35
C CYS A 144 -7.99 4.80 -5.94
N PHE A 145 -8.06 5.64 -4.91
CA PHE A 145 -6.91 6.38 -4.38
C PHE A 145 -6.34 5.68 -3.15
N LEU A 146 -5.14 5.10 -3.24
CA LEU A 146 -4.47 4.52 -2.08
C LEU A 146 -3.98 5.61 -1.13
N SER A 147 -4.69 5.78 -0.03
CA SER A 147 -4.34 6.66 1.07
C SER A 147 -3.57 5.90 2.16
N SER A 148 -3.40 6.47 3.33
CA SER A 148 -2.53 5.95 4.38
C SER A 148 -3.07 6.28 5.76
N VAL A 149 -2.73 5.47 6.76
CA VAL A 149 -2.91 5.77 8.19
C VAL A 149 -2.28 7.11 8.60
N GLU A 150 -1.28 7.57 7.85
CA GLU A 150 -0.59 8.84 8.15
C GLU A 150 -1.52 10.08 8.02
N VAL A 151 -2.68 9.98 7.32
CA VAL A 151 -3.67 11.08 7.24
C VAL A 151 -4.29 11.41 8.59
N TYR A 152 -4.24 10.48 9.54
CA TYR A 152 -4.74 10.69 10.90
C TYR A 152 -3.77 11.47 11.80
N GLY A 153 -2.49 11.57 11.40
CA GLY A 153 -1.49 12.30 12.17
C GLY A 153 -1.23 11.68 13.55
N GLU A 154 -1.10 12.53 14.56
CA GLU A 154 -0.79 12.11 15.93
C GLU A 154 -2.05 11.72 16.71
N ASN A 155 -1.98 10.60 17.41
CA ASN A 155 -2.95 10.24 18.42
C ASN A 155 -2.62 11.01 19.72
N ARG A 156 -3.49 11.89 20.14
CA ARG A 156 -3.33 12.71 21.35
C ARG A 156 -3.94 12.07 22.61
N GLY A 157 -4.31 10.80 22.55
CA GLY A 157 -4.95 10.07 23.63
C GLY A 157 -6.48 10.29 23.66
N ASP A 158 -7.04 10.84 22.60
CA ASP A 158 -8.46 11.12 22.42
C ASP A 158 -9.20 10.03 21.60
N ALA A 159 -8.47 9.08 21.05
CA ALA A 159 -9.02 7.92 20.34
C ALA A 159 -8.23 6.63 20.65
N ASP A 160 -8.93 5.54 20.96
CA ASP A 160 -8.31 4.22 21.09
C ASP A 160 -7.86 3.69 19.74
N ARG A 161 -8.68 3.88 18.71
CA ARG A 161 -8.45 3.57 17.31
C ARG A 161 -8.94 4.72 16.46
N PHE A 162 -8.33 4.89 15.29
CA PHE A 162 -8.81 5.83 14.29
C PHE A 162 -9.90 5.16 13.44
N ASP A 163 -11.12 5.66 13.50
CA ASP A 163 -12.14 5.41 12.49
C ASP A 163 -11.99 6.40 11.31
N GLU A 164 -12.75 6.20 10.23
CA GLU A 164 -12.62 7.04 9.04
C GLU A 164 -13.13 8.48 9.24
N SER A 165 -13.84 8.76 10.30
CA SER A 165 -14.33 10.11 10.65
C SER A 165 -13.30 10.92 11.46
N TYR A 166 -12.27 10.29 12.01
CA TYR A 166 -11.24 10.96 12.78
C TYR A 166 -10.42 11.89 11.90
N LEU A 167 -10.44 13.21 12.20
CA LEU A 167 -9.78 14.21 11.38
C LEU A 167 -8.27 14.27 11.61
N GLY A 168 -7.84 13.93 12.82
CA GLY A 168 -6.44 13.83 13.20
C GLY A 168 -5.71 15.17 13.30
N TYR A 169 -4.52 15.13 13.87
CA TYR A 169 -3.68 16.30 14.06
C TYR A 169 -2.34 16.12 13.34
N ILE A 170 -2.02 17.08 12.46
CA ILE A 170 -0.73 17.13 11.75
C ILE A 170 -0.15 18.53 11.94
N ASP A 171 1.10 18.59 12.46
CA ASP A 171 1.87 19.83 12.49
C ASP A 171 2.52 20.07 11.13
N CYS A 172 1.92 20.95 10.33
CA CYS A 172 2.40 21.27 8.98
C CYS A 172 3.73 22.06 8.95
N ASN A 173 4.27 22.49 10.11
CA ASN A 173 5.54 23.21 10.20
C ASN A 173 6.76 22.27 10.21
N THR A 174 6.56 20.97 10.02
CA THR A 174 7.62 19.97 9.97
C THR A 174 7.81 19.42 8.56
N LEU A 175 9.04 19.03 8.20
CA LEU A 175 9.30 18.35 6.91
C LEU A 175 8.51 17.04 6.78
N ARG A 176 8.22 16.39 7.91
CA ARG A 176 7.48 15.14 7.94
C ARG A 176 6.02 15.29 7.51
N ALA A 177 5.43 16.48 7.68
CA ALA A 177 4.05 16.75 7.29
C ALA A 177 3.80 16.60 5.78
N GLY A 178 4.83 16.72 4.95
CA GLY A 178 4.69 16.73 3.49
C GLY A 178 3.99 15.49 2.93
N TYR A 179 4.28 14.31 3.44
CA TYR A 179 3.62 13.08 2.99
C TYR A 179 2.16 12.98 3.47
N PRO A 180 1.83 13.06 4.77
CA PRO A 180 0.44 12.94 5.23
C PRO A 180 -0.45 14.05 4.68
N GLU A 181 0.02 15.31 4.64
CA GLU A 181 -0.76 16.42 4.07
C GLU A 181 -0.97 16.25 2.56
N SER A 182 0.02 15.77 1.81
CA SER A 182 -0.18 15.49 0.39
C SER A 182 -1.18 14.36 0.13
N LYS A 183 -1.27 13.36 1.03
CA LYS A 183 -2.32 12.34 0.98
C LYS A 183 -3.70 12.92 1.29
N ARG A 184 -3.83 13.81 2.29
CA ARG A 184 -5.08 14.55 2.55
C ARG A 184 -5.52 15.39 1.35
N VAL A 185 -4.59 16.09 0.69
CA VAL A 185 -4.88 16.81 -0.55
C VAL A 185 -5.36 15.87 -1.64
N GLY A 186 -4.76 14.67 -1.78
CA GLY A 186 -5.21 13.65 -2.73
C GLY A 186 -6.66 13.21 -2.48
N GLU A 187 -7.04 12.96 -1.21
CA GLU A 187 -8.43 12.66 -0.84
C GLU A 187 -9.37 13.84 -1.16
N ALA A 188 -8.95 15.07 -0.87
CA ALA A 188 -9.72 16.28 -1.18
C ALA A 188 -9.89 16.49 -2.69
N LEU A 189 -8.86 16.17 -3.51
CA LEU A 189 -8.95 16.20 -4.97
C LEU A 189 -9.98 15.17 -5.47
N CYS A 190 -10.00 13.94 -4.95
CA CYS A 190 -11.02 12.95 -5.32
C CYS A 190 -12.45 13.49 -5.08
N ASN A 191 -12.70 14.11 -3.92
CA ASN A 191 -13.99 14.74 -3.62
C ASN A 191 -14.33 15.89 -4.59
N ALA A 192 -13.36 16.75 -4.93
CA ALA A 192 -13.55 17.84 -5.87
C ALA A 192 -13.90 17.35 -7.28
N TYR A 193 -13.18 16.31 -7.77
CA TYR A 193 -13.45 15.71 -9.07
C TYR A 193 -14.79 14.98 -9.10
N ALA A 194 -15.18 14.33 -8.02
CA ALA A 194 -16.53 13.73 -7.92
C ALA A 194 -17.61 14.78 -8.04
N GLN A 195 -17.46 15.93 -7.38
CA GLN A 195 -18.43 17.01 -7.45
C GLN A 195 -18.49 17.66 -8.84
N VAL A 196 -17.36 17.86 -9.50
CA VAL A 196 -17.30 18.58 -10.80
C VAL A 196 -17.60 17.65 -11.97
N HIS A 197 -17.09 16.42 -11.95
CA HIS A 197 -17.13 15.49 -13.06
C HIS A 197 -18.07 14.29 -12.82
N GLN A 198 -18.78 14.24 -11.67
CA GLN A 198 -19.64 13.14 -11.25
C GLN A 198 -18.89 11.79 -11.23
N MET A 199 -17.61 11.83 -10.90
CA MET A 199 -16.74 10.66 -10.91
C MET A 199 -16.95 9.82 -9.64
N ASP A 200 -17.08 8.51 -9.81
CA ASP A 200 -17.08 7.57 -8.70
C ASP A 200 -15.66 7.33 -8.20
N PHE A 201 -15.48 7.33 -6.88
CA PHE A 201 -14.17 7.05 -6.28
C PHE A 201 -14.29 6.35 -4.94
N VAL A 202 -13.21 5.67 -4.54
CA VAL A 202 -13.04 5.03 -3.24
C VAL A 202 -11.63 5.23 -2.71
N ILE A 203 -11.46 5.23 -1.39
CA ILE A 203 -10.19 5.53 -0.72
C ILE A 203 -9.87 4.46 0.32
N PRO A 204 -9.07 3.42 0.01
CA PRO A 204 -8.47 2.59 1.04
C PRO A 204 -7.36 3.37 1.78
N ARG A 205 -7.50 3.54 3.10
CA ARG A 205 -6.49 4.07 4.01
C ARG A 205 -5.70 2.93 4.63
N LEU A 206 -4.51 2.69 4.11
CA LEU A 206 -3.70 1.54 4.48
C LEU A 206 -2.94 1.76 5.79
N SER A 207 -2.90 0.74 6.63
CA SER A 207 -1.98 0.64 7.76
C SER A 207 -0.53 0.48 7.28
N ARG A 208 0.40 0.13 8.17
CA ARG A 208 1.77 -0.21 7.78
C ARG A 208 1.79 -1.57 7.08
N VAL A 209 2.14 -1.55 5.79
CA VAL A 209 2.17 -2.76 4.95
C VAL A 209 3.59 -3.31 4.86
N TYR A 210 3.72 -4.63 4.95
CA TYR A 210 4.94 -5.42 4.80
C TYR A 210 4.62 -6.72 4.04
N GLY A 211 5.62 -7.38 3.46
CA GLY A 211 5.36 -8.65 2.77
C GLY A 211 6.41 -9.01 1.71
N PRO A 212 6.24 -10.13 1.01
CA PRO A 212 7.24 -10.75 0.15
C PRO A 212 7.65 -9.91 -1.08
N THR A 213 6.79 -8.97 -1.45
CA THR A 213 7.04 -8.06 -2.57
C THR A 213 7.71 -6.76 -2.15
N MET A 214 8.23 -6.66 -0.91
CA MET A 214 8.93 -5.48 -0.42
C MET A 214 10.16 -5.15 -1.29
N LEU A 215 10.47 -3.86 -1.42
CA LEU A 215 11.65 -3.42 -2.13
C LEU A 215 12.89 -3.54 -1.22
N MET A 216 14.01 -4.02 -1.77
CA MET A 216 15.28 -4.04 -1.01
C MET A 216 15.77 -2.63 -0.65
N SER A 217 15.33 -1.60 -1.37
CA SER A 217 15.58 -0.19 -1.06
C SER A 217 14.66 0.37 0.03
N ASP A 218 13.63 -0.38 0.50
CA ASP A 218 12.73 0.11 1.55
C ASP A 218 13.49 0.36 2.86
N SER A 219 13.36 1.58 3.38
CA SER A 219 14.07 2.05 4.59
C SER A 219 13.18 2.12 5.84
N LYS A 220 11.93 1.63 5.78
CA LYS A 220 11.06 1.55 6.97
C LYS A 220 11.67 0.62 8.02
N ALA A 221 11.42 0.89 9.29
CA ALA A 221 11.97 0.09 10.41
C ALA A 221 11.69 -1.41 10.23
N ILE A 222 10.44 -1.79 9.97
CA ILE A 222 10.05 -3.19 9.75
C ILE A 222 10.83 -3.82 8.58
N SER A 223 11.02 -3.08 7.49
CA SER A 223 11.77 -3.57 6.31
C SER A 223 13.24 -3.78 6.64
N GLN A 224 13.84 -2.93 7.48
CA GLN A 224 15.21 -3.11 7.95
C GLN A 224 15.33 -4.35 8.85
N PHE A 225 14.39 -4.57 9.77
CA PHE A 225 14.38 -5.75 10.63
C PHE A 225 14.25 -7.05 9.83
N ILE A 226 13.35 -7.09 8.86
CA ILE A 226 13.15 -8.25 7.97
C ILE A 226 14.43 -8.54 7.15
N LYS A 227 15.07 -7.50 6.58
CA LYS A 227 16.33 -7.67 5.83
C LYS A 227 17.46 -8.20 6.69
N LYS A 228 17.59 -7.72 7.92
CA LYS A 228 18.57 -8.24 8.90
C LYS A 228 18.29 -9.72 9.19
N ALA A 229 17.04 -10.08 9.46
CA ALA A 229 16.64 -11.45 9.69
C ALA A 229 16.95 -12.36 8.49
N ALA A 230 16.65 -11.93 7.26
CA ALA A 230 16.97 -12.68 6.04
C ALA A 230 18.48 -12.83 5.79
N ALA A 231 19.28 -11.84 6.23
CA ALA A 231 20.74 -11.88 6.11
C ALA A 231 21.43 -12.70 7.22
N GLY A 232 20.70 -13.24 8.20
CA GLY A 232 21.32 -13.92 9.34
C GLY A 232 22.02 -12.98 10.34
N GLU A 233 21.63 -11.70 10.39
CA GLU A 233 22.27 -10.68 11.22
C GLU A 233 21.39 -10.30 12.42
N ASP A 234 22.04 -9.95 13.54
CA ASP A 234 21.35 -9.45 14.72
C ASP A 234 20.51 -8.22 14.41
N ILE A 235 19.33 -8.12 15.03
CA ILE A 235 18.36 -7.05 14.78
C ILE A 235 18.67 -5.86 15.67
N ILE A 236 18.95 -4.71 15.08
CA ILE A 236 19.27 -3.49 15.82
C ILE A 236 17.99 -2.67 16.01
N LEU A 237 17.56 -2.51 17.25
CA LEU A 237 16.42 -1.69 17.64
C LEU A 237 16.91 -0.34 18.18
N LYS A 238 16.67 0.73 17.41
CA LYS A 238 17.15 2.10 17.70
C LYS A 238 16.18 2.91 18.58
N SER A 239 15.38 2.25 19.41
CA SER A 239 14.47 2.89 20.37
C SER A 239 14.07 1.89 21.44
N ALA A 240 13.26 2.30 22.41
CA ALA A 240 12.65 1.36 23.36
C ALA A 240 11.69 0.36 22.69
N GLY A 241 11.29 0.61 21.43
CA GLY A 241 10.43 -0.26 20.65
C GLY A 241 8.98 -0.33 21.14
N THR A 242 8.53 0.64 21.93
CA THR A 242 7.20 0.68 22.56
C THR A 242 6.11 1.22 21.62
N GLN A 243 6.49 1.72 20.43
CA GLN A 243 5.53 2.21 19.45
C GLN A 243 4.62 1.08 19.01
N LEU A 244 3.30 1.30 19.15
CA LEU A 244 2.25 0.34 18.86
C LEU A 244 1.52 0.72 17.57
N TYR A 245 1.55 -0.16 16.59
CA TYR A 245 0.98 0.12 15.27
C TYR A 245 0.16 -1.06 14.74
N SER A 246 -0.81 -0.74 13.90
CA SER A 246 -1.46 -1.72 13.05
C SER A 246 -0.62 -2.04 11.82
N TYR A 247 -0.57 -3.31 11.44
CA TYR A 247 0.13 -3.81 10.26
C TYR A 247 -0.80 -4.63 9.38
N THR A 248 -0.44 -4.75 8.10
CA THR A 248 -1.16 -5.61 7.15
C THR A 248 -0.16 -6.30 6.22
N TYR A 249 -0.34 -7.58 6.00
CA TYR A 249 0.43 -8.34 5.00
C TYR A 249 0.10 -7.86 3.58
N ALA A 250 1.10 -7.75 2.70
CA ALA A 250 0.95 -7.08 1.40
C ALA A 250 -0.11 -7.70 0.49
N LEU A 251 -0.25 -9.03 0.51
CA LEU A 251 -1.27 -9.71 -0.27
C LEU A 251 -2.68 -9.44 0.29
N ASP A 252 -2.85 -9.43 1.61
CA ASP A 252 -4.13 -9.08 2.23
C ASP A 252 -4.47 -7.61 1.98
N ALA A 253 -3.46 -6.72 2.00
CA ALA A 253 -3.64 -5.32 1.63
C ALA A 253 -4.12 -5.17 0.17
N ALA A 254 -3.52 -5.90 -0.76
CA ALA A 254 -3.94 -5.89 -2.16
C ALA A 254 -5.38 -6.40 -2.34
N MET A 255 -5.74 -7.48 -1.63
CA MET A 255 -7.13 -7.97 -1.60
C MET A 255 -8.11 -6.95 -1.01
N GLY A 256 -7.70 -6.26 0.06
CA GLY A 256 -8.51 -5.17 0.64
C GLY A 256 -8.73 -4.03 -0.33
N VAL A 257 -7.70 -3.63 -1.09
CA VAL A 257 -7.83 -2.62 -2.15
C VAL A 257 -8.83 -3.07 -3.22
N LEU A 258 -8.75 -4.31 -3.69
CA LEU A 258 -9.70 -4.87 -4.66
C LEU A 258 -11.13 -5.00 -4.08
N THR A 259 -11.24 -5.32 -2.79
CA THR A 259 -12.55 -5.34 -2.09
C THR A 259 -13.18 -3.95 -2.06
N VAL A 260 -12.41 -2.92 -1.68
CA VAL A 260 -12.88 -1.54 -1.67
C VAL A 260 -13.20 -1.05 -3.08
N LEU A 261 -12.38 -1.40 -4.09
CA LEU A 261 -12.65 -1.08 -5.49
C LEU A 261 -14.00 -1.62 -5.96
N LEU A 262 -14.32 -2.88 -5.65
CA LEU A 262 -15.47 -3.58 -6.20
C LEU A 262 -16.75 -3.42 -5.36
N LYS A 263 -16.63 -3.25 -4.04
CA LYS A 263 -17.78 -3.22 -3.11
C LYS A 263 -17.93 -1.91 -2.36
N GLY A 264 -16.90 -1.05 -2.34
CA GLY A 264 -16.94 0.20 -1.59
C GLY A 264 -18.03 1.14 -2.09
N ALA A 265 -18.66 1.87 -1.18
CA ALA A 265 -19.60 2.93 -1.53
C ALA A 265 -18.83 4.10 -2.16
N SER A 266 -19.44 4.74 -3.18
CA SER A 266 -18.86 5.92 -3.84
C SER A 266 -18.59 7.03 -2.83
N GLY A 267 -17.43 7.69 -2.95
CA GLY A 267 -17.03 8.78 -2.08
C GLY A 267 -16.57 8.35 -0.69
N ALA A 268 -16.44 7.05 -0.41
CA ALA A 268 -16.12 6.58 0.93
C ALA A 268 -14.64 6.21 1.10
N ALA A 269 -14.09 6.55 2.27
CA ALA A 269 -12.82 6.02 2.75
C ALA A 269 -13.06 4.73 3.57
N TYR A 270 -12.06 3.85 3.57
CA TYR A 270 -12.05 2.57 4.29
C TYR A 270 -10.68 2.34 4.91
N ASN A 271 -10.63 2.19 6.22
CA ASN A 271 -9.43 1.74 6.90
C ASN A 271 -9.13 0.28 6.52
N LEU A 272 -7.88 0.02 6.16
CA LEU A 272 -7.43 -1.30 5.77
C LEU A 272 -6.28 -1.73 6.66
N SER A 273 -6.59 -2.63 7.60
CA SER A 273 -5.65 -3.13 8.59
C SER A 273 -6.03 -4.52 9.09
N ASP A 274 -5.06 -5.25 9.62
CA ASP A 274 -5.28 -6.47 10.40
C ASP A 274 -5.29 -6.13 11.90
N MET A 275 -6.44 -6.24 12.55
CA MET A 275 -6.59 -5.97 13.99
C MET A 275 -5.84 -7.00 14.87
N GLU A 276 -5.57 -8.21 14.37
CA GLU A 276 -4.76 -9.20 15.07
C GLU A 276 -3.26 -8.97 14.90
N SER A 277 -2.87 -8.04 14.01
CA SER A 277 -1.50 -7.63 13.75
C SER A 277 -1.16 -6.26 14.36
N GLU A 278 -1.70 -5.96 15.53
CA GLU A 278 -1.38 -4.77 16.31
C GLU A 278 -0.26 -5.07 17.29
N VAL A 279 0.94 -4.66 16.93
CA VAL A 279 2.16 -5.05 17.65
C VAL A 279 3.12 -3.88 17.83
N THR A 280 3.96 -4.00 18.85
CA THR A 280 5.06 -3.06 19.07
C THR A 280 6.25 -3.39 18.17
N LEU A 281 7.10 -2.38 17.92
CA LEU A 281 8.35 -2.62 17.18
C LEU A 281 9.23 -3.65 17.90
N ARG A 282 9.21 -3.66 19.24
CA ARG A 282 9.94 -4.64 20.05
C ARG A 282 9.45 -6.06 19.78
N GLN A 283 8.14 -6.29 19.79
CA GLN A 283 7.56 -7.62 19.51
C GLN A 283 7.95 -8.14 18.12
N ILE A 284 7.97 -7.25 17.10
CA ILE A 284 8.43 -7.62 15.75
C ILE A 284 9.88 -8.10 15.80
N CYS A 285 10.77 -7.35 16.46
CA CYS A 285 12.18 -7.72 16.58
C CYS A 285 12.36 -9.04 17.34
N GLU A 286 11.63 -9.25 18.44
CA GLU A 286 11.67 -10.47 19.23
C GLU A 286 11.22 -11.69 18.42
N TRP A 287 10.11 -11.62 17.69
CA TRP A 287 9.64 -12.73 16.85
C TRP A 287 10.63 -13.05 15.71
N LEU A 288 11.16 -12.02 15.05
CA LEU A 288 12.17 -12.24 14.00
C LEU A 288 13.44 -12.88 14.56
N ALA A 289 13.90 -12.46 15.75
CA ALA A 289 15.06 -13.01 16.39
C ALA A 289 14.84 -14.48 16.83
N GLU A 290 13.71 -14.77 17.48
CA GLU A 290 13.34 -16.13 17.89
C GLU A 290 13.27 -17.08 16.67
N ASP A 291 12.53 -16.68 15.62
CA ASP A 291 12.25 -17.53 14.48
C ASP A 291 13.51 -17.79 13.61
N ASN A 292 14.54 -16.96 13.72
CA ASN A 292 15.77 -17.05 12.94
C ASN A 292 17.06 -17.25 13.77
N ASN A 293 16.92 -17.53 15.08
CA ASN A 293 18.02 -17.78 16.02
C ASN A 293 19.05 -16.63 16.10
N MET A 294 18.56 -15.40 16.22
CA MET A 294 19.32 -14.15 16.33
C MET A 294 19.07 -13.43 17.65
N LYS A 295 19.74 -12.30 17.85
CA LYS A 295 19.57 -11.44 19.02
C LYS A 295 18.95 -10.10 18.63
N VAL A 296 18.23 -9.52 19.57
CA VAL A 296 17.81 -8.11 19.50
C VAL A 296 18.82 -7.28 20.27
N VAL A 297 19.47 -6.36 19.57
CA VAL A 297 20.44 -5.42 20.16
C VAL A 297 19.78 -4.06 20.25
N CYS A 298 19.64 -3.52 21.46
CA CYS A 298 19.14 -2.16 21.66
C CYS A 298 20.31 -1.17 21.54
N ASP A 299 20.27 -0.35 20.50
CA ASP A 299 21.25 0.72 20.24
C ASP A 299 20.48 2.05 20.18
N ILE A 300 20.26 2.67 21.33
CA ILE A 300 19.47 3.90 21.43
C ILE A 300 20.32 5.08 20.96
N PRO A 301 19.95 5.73 19.83
CA PRO A 301 20.72 6.80 19.24
C PRO A 301 20.66 8.07 20.09
N ASP A 302 21.57 9.00 19.80
CA ASP A 302 21.55 10.32 20.40
C ASP A 302 20.35 11.18 19.95
N ALA A 303 20.13 12.30 20.62
CA ALA A 303 18.98 13.18 20.34
C ALA A 303 18.95 13.74 18.89
N LYS A 304 20.12 13.84 18.23
CA LYS A 304 20.24 14.36 16.86
C LYS A 304 19.75 13.32 15.84
N GLU A 305 20.09 12.07 16.04
CA GLU A 305 19.60 10.97 15.18
C GLU A 305 18.10 10.73 15.41
N GLN A 306 17.63 10.85 16.66
CA GLN A 306 16.21 10.70 17.01
C GLN A 306 15.29 11.74 16.34
N ALA A 307 15.78 12.93 16.04
CA ALA A 307 14.99 14.01 15.44
C ALA A 307 14.38 13.64 14.07
N GLY A 308 14.93 12.64 13.37
CA GLY A 308 14.40 12.11 12.10
C GLY A 308 13.34 11.01 12.25
N TYR A 309 13.06 10.55 13.47
CA TYR A 309 12.15 9.42 13.69
C TYR A 309 10.69 9.87 13.82
N SER A 310 9.76 8.92 13.64
CA SER A 310 8.34 9.17 13.85
C SER A 310 8.07 9.51 15.31
N THR A 311 7.34 10.60 15.55
CA THR A 311 6.84 10.98 16.88
C THR A 311 5.60 10.18 17.28
N ALA A 312 4.91 9.56 16.31
CA ALA A 312 3.72 8.75 16.58
C ALA A 312 4.08 7.54 17.45
N THR A 313 3.46 7.43 18.60
CA THR A 313 3.65 6.30 19.54
C THR A 313 2.59 5.24 19.39
N ARG A 314 1.41 5.62 18.90
CA ARG A 314 0.25 4.74 18.69
C ARG A 314 -0.50 5.15 17.43
N ALA A 315 -0.76 4.18 16.53
CA ALA A 315 -1.61 4.39 15.36
C ALA A 315 -2.30 3.06 15.02
N LEU A 316 -3.48 2.88 15.61
CA LEU A 316 -4.34 1.71 15.42
C LEU A 316 -5.55 2.13 14.60
N LEU A 317 -5.98 1.27 13.69
CA LEU A 317 -7.12 1.52 12.81
C LEU A 317 -8.33 0.69 13.25
N ASP A 318 -9.51 1.30 13.23
CA ASP A 318 -10.77 0.61 13.24
C ASP A 318 -11.08 0.08 11.85
N THR A 319 -11.48 -1.18 11.71
CA THR A 319 -11.71 -1.86 10.43
C THR A 319 -13.14 -2.34 10.22
N GLU A 320 -14.08 -2.00 11.11
CA GLU A 320 -15.47 -2.46 11.02
C GLU A 320 -16.09 -2.17 9.65
N LYS A 321 -15.76 -1.02 9.07
CA LYS A 321 -16.31 -0.59 7.79
C LYS A 321 -15.87 -1.44 6.60
N ILE A 322 -14.61 -1.86 6.52
CA ILE A 322 -14.13 -2.74 5.45
C ILE A 322 -14.56 -4.20 5.71
N GLU A 323 -14.63 -4.62 6.97
CA GLU A 323 -15.12 -5.94 7.36
C GLU A 323 -16.59 -6.13 6.96
N ALA A 324 -17.41 -5.07 7.07
CA ALA A 324 -18.79 -5.07 6.57
C ALA A 324 -18.89 -5.31 5.05
N LEU A 325 -17.83 -5.04 4.26
CA LEU A 325 -17.75 -5.42 2.85
C LEU A 325 -17.40 -6.90 2.65
N GLY A 326 -17.10 -7.64 3.74
CA GLY A 326 -16.71 -9.04 3.73
C GLY A 326 -15.21 -9.27 3.51
N TRP A 327 -14.36 -8.26 3.69
CA TRP A 327 -12.91 -8.43 3.71
C TRP A 327 -12.45 -8.83 5.12
N SER A 328 -11.49 -9.76 5.16
CA SER A 328 -10.74 -10.08 6.37
C SER A 328 -9.32 -10.50 5.98
N PRO A 329 -8.31 -10.16 6.79
CA PRO A 329 -6.94 -10.61 6.57
C PRO A 329 -6.84 -12.13 6.78
N ARG A 330 -5.88 -12.76 6.10
CA ARG A 330 -5.60 -14.19 6.22
C ARG A 330 -4.24 -14.50 6.80
N THR A 331 -3.34 -13.54 6.76
CA THR A 331 -1.96 -13.70 7.19
C THR A 331 -1.66 -12.69 8.29
N HIS A 332 -1.67 -13.18 9.54
CA HIS A 332 -1.35 -12.36 10.70
C HIS A 332 0.16 -12.16 10.85
N MET A 333 0.53 -11.19 11.68
CA MET A 333 1.87 -10.60 11.73
C MET A 333 3.00 -11.62 11.79
N ARG A 334 3.01 -12.54 12.76
CA ARG A 334 4.13 -13.47 12.93
C ARG A 334 4.32 -14.41 11.75
N ASP A 335 3.23 -14.93 11.19
CA ASP A 335 3.29 -15.79 10.00
C ASP A 335 3.71 -15.02 8.76
N GLY A 336 3.21 -13.80 8.60
CA GLY A 336 3.60 -12.91 7.51
C GLY A 336 5.09 -12.54 7.55
N LEU A 337 5.65 -12.33 8.76
CA LEU A 337 7.10 -12.11 8.93
C LEU A 337 7.90 -13.31 8.46
N ARG A 338 7.53 -14.54 8.88
CA ARG A 338 8.20 -15.78 8.46
C ARG A 338 8.19 -15.94 6.94
N LYS A 339 7.00 -15.77 6.31
CA LYS A 339 6.84 -15.86 4.86
C LYS A 339 7.68 -14.80 4.14
N THR A 340 7.72 -13.58 4.67
CA THR A 340 8.49 -12.48 4.07
C THR A 340 10.00 -12.75 4.15
N VAL A 341 10.52 -13.15 5.31
CA VAL A 341 11.94 -13.51 5.46
C VAL A 341 12.32 -14.61 4.47
N GLN A 342 11.51 -15.67 4.38
CA GLN A 342 11.78 -16.79 3.46
C GLN A 342 11.74 -16.42 1.98
N SER A 343 10.93 -15.42 1.60
CA SER A 343 10.89 -14.94 0.21
C SER A 343 12.14 -14.15 -0.18
N LEU A 344 12.97 -13.74 0.78
CA LEU A 344 14.21 -12.99 0.58
C LEU A 344 15.47 -13.86 0.68
N CYS A 345 15.36 -15.09 1.22
CA CYS A 345 16.41 -16.10 1.26
C CYS A 345 16.41 -16.94 -0.03
#